data_6d6345285babbd6c16142a5b99f75735
#
_entry.id   6d6345285babbd6c16142a5b99f75735
#
_cell.length_a   1.000
_cell.length_b   1.000
_cell.length_c   1.000
_cell.angle_alpha   90.00
_cell.angle_beta   90.00
_cell.angle_gamma   90.00
#
_symmetry.space_group_name_H-M   'P 1'
#
loop_
_entity.id
_entity.type
_entity.pdbx_description
1 polymer ?
#
loop_
_entity_poly.entity_id
_entity_poly.type
_entity_poly.pdbx_seq_one_letter_code
_entity_poly.pdbx_strand_id
1 'polypeptide(L)'
;MKEKLLNLLEICVFIAVSILGIVIWQEIRWLGIILLIFMVPFCLYAAYEFFRDMHQSNLDDIQEQLNVVQDTWIEDISNKVRDNWDLKSNKVVPYDRWDCRIYIQQDEDGNVLNTEIQECSISDKRRANRIKKSLEKAVLNTSPLPLPEDETVFTRQIYFDFSKT
;
A
#
# COMPACT_ATOMS: atom_id res chain seq x y z
N MET A 1 17.49 -9.14 -7.88
CA MET A 1 17.89 -10.37 -7.19
C MET A 1 19.26 -10.89 -7.63
N LYS A 2 19.53 -11.03 -8.94
CA LYS A 2 20.85 -11.52 -9.44
C LYS A 2 22.05 -10.65 -9.04
N GLU A 3 21.95 -9.33 -9.07
CA GLU A 3 23.06 -8.43 -8.67
C GLU A 3 23.40 -8.51 -7.19
N LYS A 4 22.38 -8.63 -6.33
CA LYS A 4 22.60 -8.78 -4.87
C LYS A 4 23.29 -10.12 -4.53
N LEU A 5 22.95 -11.18 -5.30
CA LEU A 5 23.61 -12.49 -5.16
C LEU A 5 25.09 -12.44 -5.61
N LEU A 6 25.37 -11.65 -6.66
CA LEU A 6 26.73 -11.46 -7.15
C LEU A 6 27.63 -10.76 -6.14
N ASN A 7 27.09 -9.69 -5.50
CA ASN A 7 27.80 -8.96 -4.44
C ASN A 7 28.04 -9.84 -3.21
N LEU A 8 27.10 -10.72 -2.85
CA LEU A 8 27.28 -11.67 -1.75
C LEU A 8 28.39 -12.67 -2.08
N LEU A 9 28.46 -13.14 -3.32
CA LEU A 9 29.48 -14.06 -3.79
C LEU A 9 30.87 -13.42 -3.74
N GLU A 10 30.98 -12.14 -4.16
CA GLU A 10 32.24 -11.36 -4.07
C GLU A 10 32.70 -11.21 -2.62
N ILE A 11 31.80 -10.91 -1.70
CA ILE A 11 32.11 -10.82 -0.27
C ILE A 11 32.59 -12.18 0.27
N CYS A 12 31.94 -13.30 -0.07
CA CYS A 12 32.37 -14.64 0.34
C CYS A 12 33.71 -15.03 -0.25
N VAL A 13 34.00 -14.68 -1.52
CA VAL A 13 35.31 -14.92 -2.15
C VAL A 13 36.40 -14.10 -1.45
N PHE A 14 36.11 -12.84 -1.10
CA PHE A 14 37.04 -11.97 -0.38
C PHE A 14 37.40 -12.53 1.00
N ILE A 15 36.41 -13.06 1.71
CA ILE A 15 36.59 -13.74 3.02
C ILE A 15 37.46 -15.01 2.84
N ALA A 16 37.16 -15.83 1.84
CA ALA A 16 37.92 -17.06 1.57
C ALA A 16 39.38 -16.78 1.22
N VAL A 17 39.64 -15.75 0.41
CA VAL A 17 41.01 -15.32 0.04
C VAL A 17 41.75 -14.76 1.26
N SER A 18 41.06 -14.02 2.14
CA SER A 18 41.64 -13.51 3.38
C SER A 18 42.03 -14.63 4.35
N ILE A 19 41.20 -15.69 4.46
CA ILE A 19 41.47 -16.87 5.27
C ILE A 19 42.67 -17.68 4.70
N LEU A 20 42.73 -17.84 3.37
CA LEU A 20 43.84 -18.49 2.70
C LEU A 20 45.18 -17.73 2.90
N GLY A 21 45.12 -16.38 2.88
CA GLY A 21 46.27 -15.54 3.20
C GLY A 21 46.85 -15.76 4.60
N ILE A 22 45.97 -16.03 5.58
CA ILE A 22 46.37 -16.31 6.98
C ILE A 22 47.10 -17.64 7.10
N VAL A 23 46.70 -18.66 6.32
CA VAL A 23 47.32 -19.98 6.33
C VAL A 23 48.74 -19.99 5.72
N ILE A 24 48.94 -19.15 4.69
CA ILE A 24 50.24 -19.08 3.98
C ILE A 24 51.28 -18.25 4.76
N TRP A 25 50.85 -17.33 5.65
CA TRP A 25 51.75 -16.40 6.35
C TRP A 25 51.94 -16.77 7.83
N GLN A 26 52.37 -17.98 8.11
CA GLN A 26 52.62 -18.48 9.47
C GLN A 26 53.72 -17.70 10.22
N GLU A 27 54.53 -16.90 9.53
CA GLU A 27 55.62 -16.11 10.17
C GLU A 27 55.17 -14.70 10.63
N ILE A 28 53.98 -14.21 10.20
CA ILE A 28 53.50 -12.87 10.60
C ILE A 28 52.19 -13.00 11.40
N ARG A 29 52.27 -13.63 12.56
CA ARG A 29 51.13 -13.85 13.49
C ARG A 29 50.34 -12.59 13.81
N TRP A 30 51.01 -11.48 13.94
CA TRP A 30 50.37 -10.23 14.38
C TRP A 30 49.54 -9.54 13.29
N LEU A 31 49.97 -9.61 12.03
CA LEU A 31 49.23 -9.06 10.91
C LEU A 31 47.93 -9.82 10.65
N GLY A 32 47.91 -11.14 10.81
CA GLY A 32 46.74 -11.97 10.70
C GLY A 32 45.66 -11.65 11.77
N ILE A 33 46.08 -11.38 13.00
CA ILE A 33 45.20 -11.00 14.10
C ILE A 33 44.58 -9.63 13.85
N ILE A 34 45.37 -8.65 13.40
CA ILE A 34 44.91 -7.30 13.07
C ILE A 34 43.87 -7.36 11.93
N LEU A 35 44.13 -8.13 10.88
CA LEU A 35 43.21 -8.33 9.76
C LEU A 35 41.88 -8.96 10.24
N LEU A 36 41.91 -9.95 11.10
CA LEU A 36 40.72 -10.56 11.67
C LEU A 36 39.90 -9.57 12.50
N ILE A 37 40.56 -8.74 13.33
CA ILE A 37 39.88 -7.74 14.17
C ILE A 37 39.13 -6.71 13.32
N PHE A 38 39.66 -6.33 12.16
CA PHE A 38 39.02 -5.36 11.27
C PHE A 38 38.05 -5.99 10.27
N MET A 39 38.35 -7.15 9.72
CA MET A 39 37.55 -7.77 8.68
C MET A 39 36.27 -8.43 9.23
N VAL A 40 36.35 -9.07 10.41
CA VAL A 40 35.16 -9.72 10.99
C VAL A 40 34.02 -8.72 11.28
N PRO A 41 34.24 -7.59 11.98
CA PRO A 41 33.18 -6.62 12.22
C PRO A 41 32.69 -5.95 10.92
N PHE A 42 33.60 -5.74 9.95
CA PHE A 42 33.22 -5.20 8.64
C PHE A 42 32.30 -6.15 7.88
N CYS A 43 32.61 -7.46 7.85
CA CYS A 43 31.76 -8.45 7.21
C CYS A 43 30.43 -8.62 7.93
N LEU A 44 30.41 -8.58 9.26
CA LEU A 44 29.18 -8.62 10.05
C LEU A 44 28.30 -7.37 9.78
N TYR A 45 28.91 -6.19 9.68
CA TYR A 45 28.21 -4.97 9.36
C TYR A 45 27.61 -5.02 7.94
N ALA A 46 28.39 -5.45 6.95
CA ALA A 46 27.92 -5.58 5.58
C ALA A 46 26.77 -6.61 5.44
N ALA A 47 26.88 -7.74 6.16
CA ALA A 47 25.82 -8.74 6.23
C ALA A 47 24.54 -8.15 6.88
N TYR A 48 24.70 -7.43 7.98
CA TYR A 48 23.56 -6.78 8.66
C TYR A 48 22.84 -5.77 7.72
N GLU A 49 23.58 -4.89 7.04
CA GLU A 49 23.02 -3.95 6.06
C GLU A 49 22.26 -4.69 4.95
N PHE A 50 22.87 -5.74 4.40
CA PHE A 50 22.26 -6.55 3.35
C PHE A 50 20.93 -7.18 3.79
N PHE A 51 20.89 -7.79 4.98
CA PHE A 51 19.66 -8.40 5.51
C PHE A 51 18.62 -7.35 5.83
N ARG A 52 19.01 -6.19 6.34
CA ARG A 52 18.09 -5.08 6.60
C ARG A 52 17.42 -4.59 5.31
N ASP A 53 18.21 -4.35 4.26
CA ASP A 53 17.70 -3.86 2.97
C ASP A 53 16.81 -4.89 2.29
N MET A 54 17.17 -6.17 2.36
CA MET A 54 16.34 -7.26 1.83
C MET A 54 14.99 -7.36 2.57
N HIS A 55 15.02 -7.22 3.89
CA HIS A 55 13.79 -7.24 4.69
C HIS A 55 12.90 -6.05 4.38
N GLN A 56 13.47 -4.86 4.26
CA GLN A 56 12.72 -3.65 3.91
C GLN A 56 12.10 -3.76 2.52
N SER A 57 12.84 -4.22 1.52
CA SER A 57 12.32 -4.43 0.16
C SER A 57 11.14 -5.39 0.12
N ASN A 58 11.18 -6.48 0.90
CA ASN A 58 10.05 -7.42 0.98
C ASN A 58 8.81 -6.79 1.63
N LEU A 59 9.00 -5.94 2.64
CA LEU A 59 7.89 -5.23 3.29
C LEU A 59 7.25 -4.21 2.35
N ASP A 60 8.07 -3.48 1.59
CA ASP A 60 7.60 -2.50 0.62
C ASP A 60 6.80 -3.17 -0.51
N ASP A 61 7.28 -4.33 -1.03
CA ASP A 61 6.58 -5.12 -2.04
C ASP A 61 5.21 -5.63 -1.53
N ILE A 62 5.15 -6.11 -0.28
CA ILE A 62 3.89 -6.56 0.34
C ILE A 62 2.93 -5.38 0.51
N GLN A 63 3.43 -4.24 0.97
CA GLN A 63 2.61 -3.05 1.17
C GLN A 63 2.04 -2.53 -0.16
N GLU A 64 2.84 -2.55 -1.23
CA GLU A 64 2.36 -2.18 -2.56
C GLU A 64 1.24 -3.12 -3.05
N GLN A 65 1.38 -4.43 -2.84
CA GLN A 65 0.33 -5.40 -3.19
C GLN A 65 -0.96 -5.15 -2.40
N LEU A 66 -0.86 -4.90 -1.10
CA LEU A 66 -2.02 -4.59 -0.26
C LEU A 66 -2.72 -3.30 -0.71
N ASN A 67 -1.96 -2.27 -1.08
CA ASN A 67 -2.52 -1.03 -1.58
C ASN A 67 -3.30 -1.25 -2.88
N VAL A 68 -2.77 -2.05 -3.82
CA VAL A 68 -3.45 -2.39 -5.08
C VAL A 68 -4.78 -3.12 -4.82
N VAL A 69 -4.79 -4.09 -3.89
CA VAL A 69 -6.02 -4.82 -3.53
C VAL A 69 -7.04 -3.88 -2.88
N GLN A 70 -6.58 -2.98 -2.01
CA GLN A 70 -7.44 -1.98 -1.37
C GLN A 70 -8.04 -1.00 -2.38
N ASP A 71 -7.25 -0.49 -3.32
CA ASP A 71 -7.70 0.43 -4.36
C ASP A 71 -8.73 -0.23 -5.27
N THR A 72 -8.50 -1.49 -5.67
CA THR A 72 -9.44 -2.28 -6.46
C THR A 72 -10.77 -2.46 -5.73
N TRP A 73 -10.72 -2.82 -4.46
CA TRP A 73 -11.92 -2.95 -3.64
C TRP A 73 -12.71 -1.63 -3.52
N ILE A 74 -12.02 -0.51 -3.31
CA ILE A 74 -12.66 0.82 -3.26
C ILE A 74 -13.29 1.17 -4.60
N GLU A 75 -12.64 0.82 -5.72
CA GLU A 75 -13.18 1.03 -7.05
C GLU A 75 -14.45 0.20 -7.27
N ASP A 76 -14.49 -1.04 -6.83
CA ASP A 76 -15.68 -1.91 -6.91
C ASP A 76 -16.85 -1.32 -6.12
N ILE A 77 -16.60 -0.80 -4.91
CA ILE A 77 -17.61 -0.10 -4.12
C ILE A 77 -18.11 1.12 -4.90
N SER A 78 -17.20 1.94 -5.43
CA SER A 78 -17.55 3.14 -6.18
C SER A 78 -18.39 2.83 -7.41
N ASN A 79 -18.03 1.78 -8.16
CA ASN A 79 -18.77 1.32 -9.33
C ASN A 79 -20.17 0.86 -8.95
N LYS A 80 -20.29 0.04 -7.89
CA LYS A 80 -21.58 -0.44 -7.39
C LYS A 80 -22.49 0.70 -6.89
N VAL A 81 -21.92 1.70 -6.23
CA VAL A 81 -22.64 2.92 -5.84
C VAL A 81 -23.09 3.69 -7.08
N ARG A 82 -22.25 3.80 -8.11
CA ARG A 82 -22.54 4.47 -9.37
C ARG A 82 -23.70 3.81 -10.13
N ASP A 83 -23.72 2.47 -10.16
CA ASP A 83 -24.78 1.69 -10.80
C ASP A 83 -26.13 1.86 -10.11
N ASN A 84 -26.12 2.03 -8.80
CA ASN A 84 -27.33 2.27 -8.00
C ASN A 84 -27.72 3.75 -7.92
N TRP A 85 -26.87 4.64 -8.43
CA TRP A 85 -27.17 6.05 -8.42
C TRP A 85 -27.99 6.47 -9.64
N ASP A 86 -29.28 6.71 -9.43
CA ASP A 86 -30.19 7.14 -10.48
C ASP A 86 -29.95 8.60 -10.91
N LEU A 87 -29.07 8.76 -11.91
CA LEU A 87 -28.82 10.04 -12.58
C LEU A 87 -30.01 10.58 -13.37
N LYS A 88 -30.95 9.70 -13.80
CA LYS A 88 -32.06 10.08 -14.66
C LYS A 88 -33.11 10.91 -13.93
N SER A 89 -33.27 10.70 -12.62
CA SER A 89 -34.18 11.52 -11.79
C SER A 89 -33.59 12.88 -11.48
N ASN A 90 -32.30 13.05 -11.60
CA ASN A 90 -31.57 14.28 -11.32
C ASN A 90 -31.33 15.08 -12.60
N LYS A 91 -32.37 15.72 -13.17
CA LYS A 91 -32.27 16.69 -14.28
C LYS A 91 -31.31 17.89 -14.01
N VAL A 92 -30.46 17.77 -13.01
CA VAL A 92 -29.78 18.89 -12.34
C VAL A 92 -28.31 19.02 -12.75
N VAL A 93 -27.74 18.07 -13.49
CA VAL A 93 -26.28 18.09 -13.72
C VAL A 93 -25.90 17.72 -15.15
N PRO A 94 -26.13 18.56 -16.16
CA PRO A 94 -25.65 18.21 -17.50
C PRO A 94 -24.13 18.42 -17.71
N TYR A 95 -23.50 19.44 -17.11
CA TYR A 95 -22.23 19.92 -17.68
C TYR A 95 -21.08 20.23 -16.72
N ASP A 96 -21.27 20.21 -15.41
CA ASP A 96 -20.16 20.56 -14.52
C ASP A 96 -19.49 19.31 -13.96
N ARG A 97 -18.16 19.30 -14.00
CA ARG A 97 -17.35 18.36 -13.25
C ARG A 97 -17.50 18.69 -11.77
N TRP A 98 -17.68 17.68 -10.96
CA TRP A 98 -17.74 17.82 -9.51
C TRP A 98 -17.22 16.52 -8.86
N ASP A 99 -16.76 16.67 -7.67
CA ASP A 99 -16.30 15.62 -6.79
C ASP A 99 -16.93 15.77 -5.41
N CYS A 100 -17.22 14.67 -4.77
CA CYS A 100 -17.70 14.62 -3.40
C CYS A 100 -16.93 13.54 -2.63
N ARG A 101 -16.46 13.87 -1.43
CA ARG A 101 -15.88 12.89 -0.53
C ARG A 101 -16.96 12.18 0.24
N ILE A 102 -16.97 10.86 0.14
CA ILE A 102 -17.94 9.98 0.80
C ILE A 102 -17.24 9.25 1.93
N TYR A 103 -17.87 9.28 3.09
CA TYR A 103 -17.55 8.45 4.25
C TYR A 103 -18.62 7.38 4.39
N ILE A 104 -18.21 6.13 4.57
CA ILE A 104 -19.08 4.99 4.84
C ILE A 104 -18.56 4.25 6.05
N GLN A 105 -19.48 3.88 6.95
CA GLN A 105 -19.24 2.95 8.02
C GLN A 105 -20.02 1.68 7.76
N GLN A 106 -19.36 0.51 7.80
CA GLN A 106 -19.94 -0.80 7.52
C GLN A 106 -19.64 -1.80 8.65
N ASP A 107 -20.42 -2.87 8.69
CA ASP A 107 -20.12 -4.04 9.50
C ASP A 107 -19.24 -5.06 8.76
N GLU A 108 -18.96 -6.21 9.38
CA GLU A 108 -18.13 -7.28 8.83
C GLU A 108 -18.75 -7.97 7.61
N ASP A 109 -20.07 -7.88 7.46
CA ASP A 109 -20.82 -8.45 6.33
C ASP A 109 -21.00 -7.44 5.18
N GLY A 110 -20.42 -6.24 5.29
CA GLY A 110 -20.54 -5.16 4.30
C GLY A 110 -21.85 -4.36 4.38
N ASN A 111 -22.66 -4.56 5.43
CA ASN A 111 -23.87 -3.76 5.57
C ASN A 111 -23.50 -2.33 5.99
N VAL A 112 -24.07 -1.35 5.30
CA VAL A 112 -23.84 0.06 5.59
C VAL A 112 -24.57 0.45 6.88
N LEU A 113 -23.82 0.83 7.90
CA LEU A 113 -24.33 1.28 9.20
C LEU A 113 -24.55 2.79 9.20
N ASN A 114 -23.65 3.54 8.56
CA ASN A 114 -23.72 4.99 8.46
C ASN A 114 -23.04 5.46 7.17
N THR A 115 -23.51 6.58 6.63
CA THR A 115 -22.86 7.26 5.50
C THR A 115 -22.97 8.76 5.65
N GLU A 116 -21.93 9.48 5.26
CA GLU A 116 -21.86 10.94 5.30
C GLU A 116 -21.14 11.46 4.06
N ILE A 117 -21.74 12.41 3.38
CA ILE A 117 -21.09 13.12 2.29
C ILE A 117 -20.45 14.38 2.85
N GLN A 118 -19.13 14.34 3.02
CA GLN A 118 -18.40 15.38 3.74
C GLN A 118 -18.27 16.65 2.91
N GLU A 119 -17.50 16.61 1.84
CA GLU A 119 -17.20 17.76 0.99
C GLU A 119 -17.63 17.51 -0.45
N CYS A 120 -18.16 18.53 -1.10
CA CYS A 120 -18.44 18.53 -2.52
C CYS A 120 -17.95 19.84 -3.14
N SER A 121 -17.30 19.75 -4.29
CA SER A 121 -16.78 20.89 -5.05
C SER A 121 -17.86 21.75 -5.74
N ILE A 122 -19.12 21.56 -5.35
CA ILE A 122 -20.28 22.23 -5.96
C ILE A 122 -20.54 23.57 -5.26
N SER A 123 -20.45 24.67 -6.00
CA SER A 123 -20.63 26.02 -5.45
C SER A 123 -22.07 26.37 -5.04
N ASP A 124 -23.08 25.83 -5.75
CA ASP A 124 -24.51 26.03 -5.41
C ASP A 124 -24.91 25.10 -4.25
N LYS A 125 -25.18 25.69 -3.08
CA LYS A 125 -25.58 24.97 -1.87
C LYS A 125 -26.86 24.13 -2.05
N ARG A 126 -27.85 24.60 -2.80
CA ARG A 126 -29.10 23.84 -3.01
C ARG A 126 -28.84 22.61 -3.86
N ARG A 127 -27.99 22.76 -4.86
CA ARG A 127 -27.56 21.68 -5.74
C ARG A 127 -26.71 20.68 -5.00
N ALA A 128 -25.70 21.14 -4.25
CA ALA A 128 -24.86 20.31 -3.39
C ALA A 128 -25.69 19.44 -2.45
N ASN A 129 -26.67 20.02 -1.75
CA ASN A 129 -27.54 19.29 -0.84
C ASN A 129 -28.40 18.22 -1.53
N ARG A 130 -28.85 18.46 -2.76
CA ARG A 130 -29.60 17.45 -3.54
C ARG A 130 -28.70 16.29 -3.95
N ILE A 131 -27.50 16.59 -4.41
CA ILE A 131 -26.53 15.57 -4.81
C ILE A 131 -26.11 14.75 -3.59
N LYS A 132 -25.78 15.39 -2.47
CA LYS A 132 -25.46 14.70 -1.21
C LYS A 132 -26.55 13.71 -0.82
N LYS A 133 -27.80 14.13 -0.73
CA LYS A 133 -28.93 13.25 -0.41
C LYS A 133 -29.13 12.11 -1.43
N SER A 134 -28.89 12.38 -2.71
CA SER A 134 -28.98 11.36 -3.74
C SER A 134 -27.87 10.33 -3.62
N LEU A 135 -26.64 10.75 -3.32
CA LEU A 135 -25.50 9.86 -3.08
C LEU A 135 -25.67 9.04 -1.81
N GLU A 136 -26.09 9.66 -0.70
CA GLU A 136 -26.41 8.94 0.54
C GLU A 136 -27.42 7.82 0.28
N LYS A 137 -28.49 8.13 -0.46
CA LYS A 137 -29.48 7.12 -0.85
C LYS A 137 -28.88 6.03 -1.73
N ALA A 138 -28.02 6.37 -2.67
CA ALA A 138 -27.36 5.40 -3.54
C ALA A 138 -26.46 4.44 -2.72
N VAL A 139 -25.67 4.98 -1.79
CA VAL A 139 -24.84 4.18 -0.89
C VAL A 139 -25.68 3.22 -0.05
N LEU A 140 -26.76 3.71 0.56
CA LEU A 140 -27.67 2.87 1.36
C LEU A 140 -28.34 1.77 0.52
N ASN A 141 -28.74 2.08 -0.72
CA ASN A 141 -29.32 1.10 -1.63
C ASN A 141 -28.30 0.08 -2.15
N THR A 142 -27.00 0.36 -2.02
CA THR A 142 -25.92 -0.52 -2.45
C THR A 142 -25.59 -1.58 -1.40
N SER A 143 -26.08 -1.40 -0.17
CA SER A 143 -25.87 -2.36 0.93
C SER A 143 -26.46 -3.74 0.62
N PRO A 144 -25.73 -4.86 0.88
CA PRO A 144 -24.36 -4.90 1.38
C PRO A 144 -23.32 -4.50 0.31
N LEU A 145 -22.26 -3.83 0.75
CA LEU A 145 -21.12 -3.50 -0.09
C LEU A 145 -20.31 -4.75 -0.47
N PRO A 146 -19.59 -4.76 -1.58
CA PRO A 146 -18.66 -5.84 -1.89
C PRO A 146 -17.59 -5.94 -0.79
N LEU A 147 -17.25 -7.17 -0.42
CA LEU A 147 -16.14 -7.44 0.49
C LEU A 147 -14.84 -7.54 -0.32
N PRO A 148 -13.68 -7.20 0.26
CA PRO A 148 -12.41 -7.37 -0.42
C PRO A 148 -12.08 -8.85 -0.57
N GLU A 149 -11.29 -9.20 -1.60
CA GLU A 149 -10.80 -10.57 -1.78
C GLU A 149 -9.84 -11.00 -0.66
N ASP A 150 -9.07 -10.05 -0.13
CA ASP A 150 -8.17 -10.26 1.00
C ASP A 150 -8.75 -9.56 2.25
N GLU A 151 -9.11 -10.36 3.25
CA GLU A 151 -9.68 -9.88 4.51
C GLU A 151 -8.75 -8.92 5.26
N THR A 152 -7.44 -8.95 5.00
CA THR A 152 -6.46 -8.08 5.67
C THR A 152 -6.60 -6.61 5.28
N VAL A 153 -7.18 -6.31 4.11
CA VAL A 153 -7.43 -4.93 3.66
C VAL A 153 -8.81 -4.42 4.07
N PHE A 154 -9.64 -5.29 4.68
CA PHE A 154 -10.97 -4.89 5.14
C PHE A 154 -10.89 -3.80 6.20
N THR A 155 -11.70 -2.75 6.03
CA THR A 155 -11.87 -1.71 7.03
C THR A 155 -13.35 -1.40 7.24
N ARG A 156 -13.73 -1.14 8.48
CA ARG A 156 -15.09 -0.72 8.83
C ARG A 156 -15.39 0.72 8.43
N GLN A 157 -14.37 1.49 8.10
CA GLN A 157 -14.48 2.90 7.71
C GLN A 157 -13.83 3.11 6.36
N ILE A 158 -14.60 3.56 5.41
CA ILE A 158 -14.18 3.76 4.03
C ILE A 158 -14.32 5.23 3.67
N TYR A 159 -13.29 5.77 3.03
CA TYR A 159 -13.29 7.10 2.45
C TYR A 159 -12.93 7.00 0.98
N PHE A 160 -13.72 7.58 0.11
CA PHE A 160 -13.38 7.70 -1.30
C PHE A 160 -13.98 8.94 -1.93
N ASP A 161 -13.34 9.39 -3.00
CA ASP A 161 -13.79 10.54 -3.77
C ASP A 161 -14.65 10.05 -4.94
N PHE A 162 -15.92 10.44 -4.94
CA PHE A 162 -16.86 10.12 -5.99
C PHE A 162 -16.97 11.29 -6.95
N SER A 163 -16.50 11.11 -8.17
CA SER A 163 -16.44 12.15 -9.19
C SER A 163 -17.35 11.86 -10.37
N LYS A 164 -17.85 12.93 -10.97
CA LYS A 164 -18.40 12.93 -12.33
C LYS A 164 -17.35 13.52 -13.25
N THR A 165 -16.74 12.66 -14.05
CA THR A 165 -15.87 13.06 -15.17
C THR A 165 -16.70 13.45 -16.39
#